data_618c9391f7769978bd5ee9253b5e8af4
#
_entry.id   618c9391f7769978bd5ee9253b5e8af4
#
_cell.length_a   1.000
_cell.length_b   1.000
_cell.length_c   1.000
_cell.angle_alpha   90.00
_cell.angle_beta   90.00
_cell.angle_gamma   90.00
#
_symmetry.space_group_name_H-M   'P 1'
#
loop_
_entity.id
_entity.type
_entity.pdbx_description
1 polymer ?
#
loop_
_entity_poly.entity_id
_entity_poly.type
_entity_poly.pdbx_seq_one_letter_code
_entity_poly.pdbx_strand_id
1 'polypeptide(L)'
;LSVKFRFLAQLLAALVFLFPVLPALSAHYAVSTFGFSPFFFFLILLLIVVFMIGTANFYNFMDGINGIAGLSGAIAFGLLGAYTLYYAPLYGYREQMSLLSVCIALACLGYLPFNFPRARVFMGDVGSILLGFVFAGLVVMLARNYQEMACFAALLFPFYADELTTMAVRIQDRENLVQSHR
;
A
#
# COMPACT_ATOMS: atom_id res chain seq x y z
N LEU A 1 -19.41 -2.56 9.10
CA LEU A 1 -18.83 -1.38 9.76
C LEU A 1 -19.12 -0.13 8.92
N SER A 2 -19.45 1.00 9.58
CA SER A 2 -19.65 2.26 8.85
C SER A 2 -18.34 2.73 8.21
N VAL A 3 -18.43 3.47 7.08
CA VAL A 3 -17.28 4.02 6.38
C VAL A 3 -16.38 4.86 7.30
N LYS A 4 -17.01 5.66 8.18
CA LYS A 4 -16.31 6.49 9.17
C LYS A 4 -15.48 5.66 10.15
N PHE A 5 -16.01 4.52 10.59
CA PHE A 5 -15.30 3.65 11.53
C PHE A 5 -14.12 2.93 10.86
N ARG A 6 -14.29 2.48 9.60
CA ARG A 6 -13.19 1.89 8.81
C ARG A 6 -12.06 2.89 8.62
N PHE A 7 -12.39 4.11 8.21
CA PHE A 7 -11.40 5.17 8.02
C PHE A 7 -10.66 5.51 9.32
N LEU A 8 -11.38 5.63 10.44
CA LEU A 8 -10.75 5.89 11.74
C LEU A 8 -9.80 4.76 12.16
N ALA A 9 -10.20 3.50 11.97
CA ALA A 9 -9.36 2.37 12.28
C ALA A 9 -8.08 2.34 11.42
N GLN A 10 -8.20 2.63 10.11
CA GLN A 10 -7.06 2.73 9.21
C GLN A 10 -6.13 3.89 9.58
N LEU A 11 -6.69 5.03 9.97
CA LEU A 11 -5.91 6.19 10.43
C LEU A 11 -5.14 5.85 11.70
N LEU A 12 -5.78 5.25 12.69
CA LEU A 12 -5.12 4.81 13.92
C LEU A 12 -4.02 3.79 13.63
N ALA A 13 -4.29 2.81 12.77
CA ALA A 13 -3.29 1.83 12.36
C ALA A 13 -2.08 2.50 11.67
N ALA A 14 -2.30 3.47 10.79
CA ALA A 14 -1.22 4.21 10.13
C ALA A 14 -0.39 5.01 11.13
N LEU A 15 -1.02 5.67 12.10
CA LEU A 15 -0.32 6.42 13.14
C LEU A 15 0.50 5.51 14.05
N VAL A 16 -0.06 4.38 14.47
CA VAL A 16 0.65 3.37 15.28
C VAL A 16 1.83 2.80 14.51
N PHE A 17 1.65 2.49 13.20
CA PHE A 17 2.74 2.01 12.35
C PHE A 17 3.85 3.04 12.19
N LEU A 18 3.52 4.31 12.00
CA LEU A 18 4.50 5.38 11.78
C LEU A 18 5.27 5.75 13.04
N PHE A 19 4.68 5.59 14.22
CA PHE A 19 5.32 5.98 15.48
C PHE A 19 6.76 5.44 15.66
N PRO A 20 7.03 4.14 15.53
CA PRO A 20 8.40 3.60 15.59
C PRO A 20 9.26 3.95 14.38
N VAL A 21 8.65 4.34 13.25
CA VAL A 21 9.37 4.65 12.00
C VAL A 21 9.76 6.14 11.93
N LEU A 22 9.12 7.00 12.73
CA LEU A 22 9.36 8.44 12.77
C LEU A 22 10.84 8.85 12.88
N PRO A 23 11.67 8.25 13.76
CA PRO A 23 13.08 8.64 13.87
C PRO A 23 13.86 8.37 12.58
N ALA A 24 13.59 7.25 11.91
CA ALA A 24 14.22 6.91 10.63
C ALA A 24 13.75 7.84 9.50
N LEU A 25 12.46 8.16 9.46
CA LEU A 25 11.90 9.12 8.49
C LEU A 25 12.47 10.52 8.69
N SER A 26 12.59 11.01 9.92
CA SER A 26 13.17 12.30 10.20
C SER A 26 14.63 12.39 9.77
N ALA A 27 15.41 11.35 10.00
CA ALA A 27 16.80 11.28 9.55
C ALA A 27 16.94 11.22 8.02
N HIS A 28 16.01 10.54 7.32
CA HIS A 28 16.12 10.29 5.88
C HIS A 28 15.52 11.40 5.01
N TYR A 29 14.33 11.87 5.36
CA TYR A 29 13.57 12.78 4.48
C TYR A 29 13.65 14.25 4.86
N ALA A 30 13.72 14.58 6.13
CA ALA A 30 13.71 15.97 6.57
C ALA A 30 15.09 16.64 6.45
N VAL A 31 16.16 15.90 6.70
CA VAL A 31 17.52 16.45 6.70
C VAL A 31 18.12 16.51 5.30
N SER A 32 17.80 15.58 4.42
CA SER A 32 18.45 15.44 3.12
C SER A 32 17.88 16.34 2.02
N THR A 33 16.59 16.72 2.08
CA THR A 33 15.91 17.33 0.94
C THR A 33 15.61 18.83 1.11
N PHE A 34 15.25 19.29 2.31
CA PHE A 34 14.77 20.68 2.52
C PHE A 34 15.36 21.38 3.75
N GLY A 35 16.35 20.81 4.40
CA GLY A 35 16.74 21.26 5.74
C GLY A 35 15.66 20.90 6.78
N PHE A 36 15.95 21.12 8.05
CA PHE A 36 15.03 20.80 9.14
C PHE A 36 13.92 21.86 9.24
N SER A 37 12.88 21.73 8.39
CA SER A 37 11.65 22.52 8.54
C SER A 37 10.55 21.64 9.08
N PRO A 38 10.01 21.90 10.27
CA PRO A 38 8.90 21.15 10.85
C PRO A 38 7.67 21.09 9.94
N PHE A 39 7.41 22.16 9.18
CA PHE A 39 6.31 22.22 8.23
C PHE A 39 6.43 21.15 7.13
N PHE A 40 7.58 21.05 6.47
CA PHE A 40 7.78 20.04 5.42
C PHE A 40 7.77 18.62 5.98
N PHE A 41 8.27 18.42 7.19
CA PHE A 41 8.19 17.12 7.85
C PHE A 41 6.73 16.68 8.09
N PHE A 42 5.89 17.55 8.62
CA PHE A 42 4.48 17.27 8.81
C PHE A 42 3.74 17.03 7.49
N LEU A 43 4.09 17.77 6.44
CA LEU A 43 3.52 17.55 5.11
C LEU A 43 3.87 16.16 4.57
N ILE A 44 5.13 15.73 4.70
CA ILE A 44 5.57 14.38 4.31
C ILE A 44 4.82 13.31 5.10
N LEU A 45 4.68 13.47 6.41
CA LEU A 45 3.92 12.53 7.24
C LEU A 45 2.46 12.44 6.80
N LEU A 46 1.83 13.56 6.51
CA LEU A 46 0.46 13.60 6.00
C LEU A 46 0.35 12.85 4.67
N LEU A 47 1.27 13.08 3.74
CA LEU A 47 1.31 12.39 2.45
C LEU A 47 1.51 10.88 2.62
N ILE A 48 2.37 10.44 3.55
CA ILE A 48 2.56 9.02 3.85
C ILE A 48 1.28 8.40 4.42
N VAL A 49 0.59 9.06 5.35
CA VAL A 49 -0.68 8.58 5.89
C VAL A 49 -1.73 8.46 4.80
N VAL A 50 -1.86 9.48 3.94
CA VAL A 50 -2.78 9.45 2.78
C VAL A 50 -2.42 8.33 1.83
N PHE A 51 -1.14 8.13 1.54
CA PHE A 51 -0.66 7.02 0.71
C PHE A 51 -1.02 5.67 1.31
N MET A 52 -0.81 5.45 2.61
CA MET A 52 -1.11 4.17 3.27
C MET A 52 -2.61 3.86 3.26
N ILE A 53 -3.43 4.83 3.65
CA ILE A 53 -4.89 4.66 3.69
C ILE A 53 -5.45 4.54 2.26
N GLY A 54 -4.97 5.36 1.33
CA GLY A 54 -5.37 5.31 -0.07
C GLY A 54 -5.06 3.96 -0.70
N THR A 55 -3.83 3.46 -0.56
CA THR A 55 -3.42 2.16 -1.08
C THR A 55 -4.25 1.02 -0.51
N ALA A 56 -4.54 1.04 0.80
CA ALA A 56 -5.39 0.03 1.44
C ALA A 56 -6.81 0.00 0.85
N ASN A 57 -7.40 1.17 0.61
CA ASN A 57 -8.75 1.26 0.05
C ASN A 57 -8.77 0.94 -1.45
N PHE A 58 -7.78 1.37 -2.22
CA PHE A 58 -7.68 1.07 -3.65
C PHE A 58 -7.48 -0.42 -3.89
N TYR A 59 -6.64 -1.06 -3.08
CA TYR A 59 -6.48 -2.51 -3.13
C TYR A 59 -7.78 -3.25 -2.82
N ASN A 60 -8.53 -2.80 -1.81
CA ASN A 60 -9.83 -3.36 -1.46
C ASN A 60 -10.87 -3.17 -2.57
N PHE A 61 -10.86 -2.02 -3.23
CA PHE A 61 -11.78 -1.73 -4.33
C PHE A 61 -11.57 -2.67 -5.53
N MET A 62 -10.31 -2.97 -5.84
CA MET A 62 -9.94 -3.84 -6.96
C MET A 62 -10.18 -5.34 -6.69
N ASP A 63 -10.44 -5.75 -5.44
CA ASP A 63 -10.78 -7.16 -5.10
C ASP A 63 -12.16 -7.62 -5.61
N GLY A 64 -12.88 -6.78 -6.34
CA GLY A 64 -14.15 -7.12 -6.98
C GLY A 64 -14.03 -8.02 -8.21
N ILE A 65 -12.84 -8.23 -8.77
CA ILE A 65 -12.59 -9.04 -9.97
C ILE A 65 -11.75 -10.26 -9.61
N ASN A 66 -12.23 -11.46 -10.04
CA ASN A 66 -11.56 -12.73 -9.77
C ASN A 66 -10.09 -12.71 -10.22
N GLY A 67 -9.19 -13.05 -9.33
CA GLY A 67 -7.76 -13.16 -9.57
C GLY A 67 -6.98 -11.85 -9.51
N ILE A 68 -7.60 -10.68 -9.68
CA ILE A 68 -6.88 -9.41 -9.80
C ILE A 68 -6.09 -9.08 -8.53
N ALA A 69 -6.73 -9.13 -7.37
CA ALA A 69 -6.08 -8.82 -6.10
C ALA A 69 -4.94 -9.81 -5.80
N GLY A 70 -5.20 -11.12 -6.00
CA GLY A 70 -4.18 -12.14 -5.79
C GLY A 70 -2.99 -12.03 -6.75
N LEU A 71 -3.25 -11.82 -8.05
CA LEU A 71 -2.20 -11.71 -9.06
C LEU A 71 -1.37 -10.42 -8.88
N SER A 72 -2.03 -9.29 -8.69
CA SER A 72 -1.34 -8.01 -8.47
C SER A 72 -0.54 -8.03 -7.17
N GLY A 73 -1.08 -8.65 -6.11
CA GLY A 73 -0.34 -8.86 -4.87
C GLY A 73 0.89 -9.74 -5.08
N ALA A 74 0.75 -10.88 -5.77
CA ALA A 74 1.88 -11.77 -6.05
C ALA A 74 2.99 -11.04 -6.82
N ILE A 75 2.64 -10.25 -7.84
CA ILE A 75 3.61 -9.49 -8.64
C ILE A 75 4.22 -8.35 -7.81
N ALA A 76 3.40 -7.52 -7.18
CA ALA A 76 3.88 -6.33 -6.48
C ALA A 76 4.78 -6.69 -5.28
N PHE A 77 4.32 -7.60 -4.41
CA PHE A 77 5.12 -8.06 -3.28
C PHE A 77 6.34 -8.88 -3.72
N GLY A 78 6.20 -9.68 -4.79
CA GLY A 78 7.30 -10.48 -5.33
C GLY A 78 8.42 -9.60 -5.89
N LEU A 79 8.09 -8.61 -6.71
CA LEU A 79 9.06 -7.68 -7.26
C LEU A 79 9.69 -6.78 -6.19
N LEU A 80 8.88 -6.27 -5.25
CA LEU A 80 9.37 -5.48 -4.12
C LEU A 80 10.37 -6.29 -3.27
N GLY A 81 10.00 -7.52 -2.90
CA GLY A 81 10.87 -8.40 -2.11
C GLY A 81 12.13 -8.79 -2.86
N ALA A 82 12.03 -9.21 -4.12
CA ALA A 82 13.18 -9.60 -4.93
C ALA A 82 14.17 -8.43 -5.14
N TYR A 83 13.66 -7.24 -5.48
CA TYR A 83 14.49 -6.05 -5.66
C TYR A 83 15.22 -5.69 -4.36
N THR A 84 14.49 -5.64 -3.26
CA THR A 84 15.05 -5.21 -1.97
C THR A 84 16.02 -6.24 -1.40
N LEU A 85 15.80 -7.54 -1.60
CA LEU A 85 16.77 -8.59 -1.25
C LEU A 85 18.06 -8.48 -2.08
N TYR A 86 17.94 -8.20 -3.37
CA TYR A 86 19.10 -8.06 -4.26
C TYR A 86 19.99 -6.87 -3.86
N TYR A 87 19.37 -5.73 -3.47
CA TYR A 87 20.10 -4.49 -3.13
C TYR A 87 20.26 -4.25 -1.62
N ALA A 88 19.68 -5.08 -0.76
CA ALA A 88 19.83 -4.92 0.69
C ALA A 88 21.22 -5.41 1.12
N PRO A 89 21.88 -4.72 2.06
CA PRO A 89 22.96 -5.34 2.80
C PRO A 89 22.38 -6.53 3.57
N LEU A 90 23.12 -7.64 3.56
CA LEU A 90 22.70 -8.98 4.00
C LEU A 90 22.28 -9.11 5.50
N TYR A 91 22.14 -8.01 6.23
CA TYR A 91 21.80 -8.04 7.66
C TYR A 91 20.88 -6.89 8.07
N GLY A 92 19.85 -7.21 8.83
CA GLY A 92 19.02 -6.24 9.52
C GLY A 92 17.52 -6.31 9.17
N TYR A 93 16.75 -5.31 9.63
CA TYR A 93 15.29 -5.26 9.47
C TYR A 93 14.84 -5.25 7.99
N ARG A 94 15.67 -4.72 7.09
CA ARG A 94 15.34 -4.67 5.65
C ARG A 94 15.28 -6.07 5.03
N GLU A 95 16.19 -6.95 5.39
CA GLU A 95 16.15 -8.34 4.95
C GLU A 95 14.87 -9.03 5.42
N GLN A 96 14.53 -8.87 6.70
CA GLN A 96 13.30 -9.44 7.26
C GLN A 96 12.06 -8.93 6.55
N MET A 97 11.97 -7.63 6.28
CA MET A 97 10.84 -7.03 5.55
C MET A 97 10.79 -7.48 4.09
N SER A 98 11.93 -7.66 3.46
CA SER A 98 12.02 -8.19 2.10
C SER A 98 11.57 -9.65 2.03
N LEU A 99 12.00 -10.47 2.97
CA LEU A 99 11.54 -11.87 3.10
C LEU A 99 10.04 -11.93 3.38
N LEU A 100 9.53 -11.09 4.27
CA LEU A 100 8.09 -10.97 4.51
C LEU A 100 7.33 -10.66 3.21
N SER A 101 7.85 -9.73 2.41
CA SER A 101 7.26 -9.40 1.12
C SER A 101 7.19 -10.63 0.19
N VAL A 102 8.28 -11.39 0.07
CA VAL A 102 8.30 -12.64 -0.71
C VAL A 102 7.30 -13.66 -0.16
N CYS A 103 7.22 -13.83 1.16
CA CYS A 103 6.25 -14.74 1.78
C CYS A 103 4.80 -14.35 1.44
N ILE A 104 4.49 -13.05 1.47
CA ILE A 104 3.16 -12.56 1.08
C ILE A 104 2.90 -12.82 -0.40
N ALA A 105 3.88 -12.61 -1.28
CA ALA A 105 3.76 -12.94 -2.70
C ALA A 105 3.43 -14.41 -2.93
N LEU A 106 4.11 -15.31 -2.23
CA LEU A 106 3.85 -16.75 -2.29
C LEU A 106 2.46 -17.12 -1.74
N ALA A 107 2.02 -16.46 -0.68
CA ALA A 107 0.66 -16.62 -0.15
C ALA A 107 -0.40 -16.17 -1.17
N CYS A 108 -0.18 -15.05 -1.86
CA CYS A 108 -1.05 -14.58 -2.94
C CYS A 108 -1.08 -15.59 -4.11
N LEU A 109 0.06 -16.17 -4.49
CA LEU A 109 0.12 -17.24 -5.49
C LEU A 109 -0.65 -18.49 -5.04
N GLY A 110 -0.53 -18.88 -3.77
CA GLY A 110 -1.29 -19.99 -3.20
C GLY A 110 -2.80 -19.74 -3.13
N TYR A 111 -3.23 -18.49 -3.03
CA TYR A 111 -4.64 -18.09 -3.07
C TYR A 111 -5.24 -18.14 -4.49
N LEU A 112 -4.45 -17.82 -5.53
CA LEU A 112 -4.93 -17.70 -6.91
C LEU A 112 -5.71 -18.92 -7.43
N PRO A 113 -5.30 -20.18 -7.25
CA PRO A 113 -6.06 -21.34 -7.74
C PRO A 113 -7.48 -21.46 -7.18
N PHE A 114 -7.74 -20.83 -6.03
CA PHE A 114 -9.05 -20.83 -5.39
C PHE A 114 -9.91 -19.63 -5.80
N ASN A 115 -9.27 -18.58 -6.35
CA ASN A 115 -9.95 -17.33 -6.73
C ASN A 115 -10.04 -17.13 -8.25
N PHE A 116 -9.20 -17.80 -9.06
CA PHE A 116 -9.17 -17.66 -10.52
C PHE A 116 -9.21 -19.04 -11.19
N PRO A 117 -9.88 -19.23 -12.36
CA PRO A 117 -10.70 -18.23 -13.08
C PRO A 117 -12.12 -18.05 -12.49
N ARG A 118 -12.58 -19.01 -11.68
CA ARG A 118 -13.88 -18.98 -10.98
C ARG A 118 -13.62 -18.95 -9.49
N ALA A 119 -13.96 -17.83 -8.84
CA ALA A 119 -13.76 -17.68 -7.43
C ALA A 119 -14.59 -18.69 -6.62
N ARG A 120 -13.90 -19.52 -5.85
CA ARG A 120 -14.46 -20.40 -4.81
C ARG A 120 -14.24 -19.83 -3.42
N VAL A 121 -13.19 -19.01 -3.29
CA VAL A 121 -12.81 -18.30 -2.06
C VAL A 121 -12.62 -16.83 -2.41
N PHE A 122 -13.17 -15.95 -1.60
CA PHE A 122 -13.01 -14.50 -1.72
C PHE A 122 -12.11 -14.01 -0.59
N MET A 123 -11.25 -13.05 -0.89
CA MET A 123 -10.34 -12.45 0.08
C MET A 123 -11.11 -11.62 1.12
N GLY A 124 -12.12 -10.91 0.66
CA GLY A 124 -12.95 -10.02 1.46
C GLY A 124 -12.22 -8.76 1.94
N ASP A 125 -13.00 -7.80 2.47
CA ASP A 125 -12.50 -6.49 2.90
C ASP A 125 -11.31 -6.57 3.86
N VAL A 126 -11.32 -7.55 4.79
CA VAL A 126 -10.26 -7.68 5.79
C VAL A 126 -8.93 -8.05 5.14
N GLY A 127 -8.96 -9.02 4.21
CA GLY A 127 -7.75 -9.49 3.53
C GLY A 127 -7.20 -8.45 2.57
N SER A 128 -8.04 -7.86 1.73
CA SER A 128 -7.62 -6.88 0.72
C SER A 128 -7.15 -5.56 1.33
N ILE A 129 -7.83 -5.03 2.36
CA ILE A 129 -7.37 -3.85 3.12
C ILE A 129 -6.03 -4.14 3.78
N LEU A 130 -5.87 -5.32 4.40
CA LEU A 130 -4.62 -5.71 5.04
C LEU A 130 -3.47 -5.76 4.02
N LEU A 131 -3.67 -6.40 2.86
CA LEU A 131 -2.64 -6.47 1.82
C LEU A 131 -2.24 -5.09 1.32
N GLY A 132 -3.20 -4.22 1.02
CA GLY A 132 -2.90 -2.86 0.59
C GLY A 132 -2.16 -2.05 1.65
N PHE A 133 -2.58 -2.16 2.92
CA PHE A 133 -1.93 -1.48 4.04
C PHE A 133 -0.50 -1.98 4.27
N VAL A 134 -0.29 -3.30 4.29
CA VAL A 134 1.03 -3.91 4.45
C VAL A 134 1.94 -3.56 3.28
N PHE A 135 1.43 -3.57 2.04
CA PHE A 135 2.19 -3.14 0.88
C PHE A 135 2.70 -1.70 1.04
N ALA A 136 1.82 -0.76 1.37
CA ALA A 136 2.19 0.63 1.59
C ALA A 136 3.21 0.78 2.73
N GLY A 137 3.03 0.05 3.83
CA GLY A 137 3.97 0.02 4.94
C GLY A 137 5.35 -0.49 4.53
N LEU A 138 5.42 -1.58 3.76
CA LEU A 138 6.68 -2.10 3.23
C LEU A 138 7.36 -1.12 2.27
N VAL A 139 6.60 -0.44 1.40
CA VAL A 139 7.13 0.62 0.54
C VAL A 139 7.78 1.71 1.38
N VAL A 140 7.11 2.21 2.41
CA VAL A 140 7.64 3.24 3.30
C VAL A 140 8.91 2.80 4.05
N MET A 141 8.96 1.54 4.49
CA MET A 141 10.12 1.00 5.23
C MET A 141 11.30 0.62 4.34
N LEU A 142 11.04 0.18 3.11
CA LEU A 142 12.07 -0.36 2.22
C LEU A 142 12.65 0.70 1.28
N ALA A 143 11.92 1.75 0.94
CA ALA A 143 12.42 2.83 0.11
C ALA A 143 13.56 3.60 0.80
N ARG A 144 14.66 3.81 0.09
CA ARG A 144 15.82 4.58 0.58
C ARG A 144 15.73 6.07 0.24
N ASN A 145 14.88 6.40 -0.71
CA ASN A 145 14.64 7.78 -1.17
C ASN A 145 13.26 7.87 -1.82
N TYR A 146 12.85 9.11 -2.15
CA TYR A 146 11.54 9.36 -2.77
C TYR A 146 11.38 8.72 -4.15
N GLN A 147 12.46 8.55 -4.90
CA GLN A 147 12.43 7.90 -6.22
C GLN A 147 12.12 6.41 -6.08
N GLU A 148 12.78 5.70 -5.16
CA GLU A 148 12.46 4.32 -4.86
C GLU A 148 11.03 4.17 -4.32
N MET A 149 10.60 5.09 -3.46
CA MET A 149 9.23 5.08 -2.95
C MET A 149 8.21 5.19 -4.10
N ALA A 150 8.43 6.08 -5.06
CA ALA A 150 7.59 6.23 -6.24
C ALA A 150 7.62 4.98 -7.13
N CYS A 151 8.82 4.41 -7.37
CA CYS A 151 8.97 3.18 -8.15
C CYS A 151 8.26 1.99 -7.49
N PHE A 152 8.38 1.83 -6.18
CA PHE A 152 7.72 0.76 -5.45
C PHE A 152 6.19 0.96 -5.43
N ALA A 153 5.72 2.18 -5.19
CA ALA A 153 4.31 2.49 -5.28
C ALA A 153 3.75 2.16 -6.68
N ALA A 154 4.51 2.43 -7.74
CA ALA A 154 4.11 2.14 -9.12
C ALA A 154 3.89 0.64 -9.42
N LEU A 155 4.33 -0.28 -8.56
CA LEU A 155 4.01 -1.71 -8.70
C LEU A 155 2.50 -2.00 -8.60
N LEU A 156 1.74 -1.12 -7.94
CA LEU A 156 0.28 -1.14 -7.91
C LEU A 156 -0.35 -0.06 -8.81
N PHE A 157 0.38 0.44 -9.80
CA PHE A 157 -0.10 1.49 -10.72
C PHE A 157 -1.48 1.20 -11.33
N PRO A 158 -1.81 -0.04 -11.77
CA PRO A 158 -3.14 -0.32 -12.29
C PRO A 158 -4.26 0.02 -11.30
N PHE A 159 -4.05 -0.21 -9.99
CA PHE A 159 -5.03 0.10 -8.95
C PHE A 159 -5.20 1.61 -8.76
N TYR A 160 -4.09 2.34 -8.74
CA TYR A 160 -4.14 3.81 -8.64
C TYR A 160 -4.77 4.44 -9.87
N ALA A 161 -4.43 3.96 -11.08
CA ALA A 161 -4.95 4.50 -12.32
C ALA A 161 -6.47 4.30 -12.43
N ASP A 162 -6.96 3.11 -12.15
CA ASP A 162 -8.39 2.79 -12.22
C ASP A 162 -9.20 3.62 -11.21
N GLU A 163 -8.77 3.63 -9.96
CA GLU A 163 -9.50 4.35 -8.91
C GLU A 163 -9.46 5.87 -9.09
N LEU A 164 -8.29 6.43 -9.45
CA LEU A 164 -8.18 7.86 -9.69
C LEU A 164 -8.99 8.31 -10.92
N THR A 165 -9.04 7.50 -11.98
CA THR A 165 -9.90 7.81 -13.15
C THR A 165 -11.37 7.70 -12.79
N THR A 166 -11.76 6.68 -12.04
CA THR A 166 -13.13 6.52 -11.54
C THR A 166 -13.55 7.69 -10.65
N MET A 167 -12.69 8.12 -9.72
CA MET A 167 -12.94 9.30 -8.88
C MET A 167 -13.06 10.58 -9.72
N ALA A 168 -12.19 10.77 -10.71
CA ALA A 168 -12.23 11.94 -11.58
C ALA A 168 -13.54 12.03 -12.36
N VAL A 169 -14.00 10.90 -12.93
CA VAL A 169 -15.29 10.82 -13.63
C VAL A 169 -16.45 11.13 -12.69
N ARG A 170 -16.48 10.54 -11.49
CA ARG A 170 -17.54 10.78 -10.49
C ARG A 170 -17.60 12.25 -10.04
N ILE A 171 -16.44 12.90 -9.89
CA ILE A 171 -16.38 14.34 -9.58
C ILE A 171 -16.97 15.15 -10.72
N GLN A 172 -16.63 14.81 -11.97
CA GLN A 172 -17.16 15.48 -13.17
C GLN A 172 -18.67 15.32 -13.27
N ASP A 173 -19.19 14.12 -12.99
CA ASP A 173 -20.62 13.80 -13.04
C ASP A 173 -21.40 14.24 -11.79
N ARG A 174 -20.72 14.88 -10.83
CA ARG A 174 -21.26 15.31 -9.52
C ARG A 174 -21.89 14.19 -8.71
N GLU A 175 -21.39 12.97 -8.87
CA GLU A 175 -21.84 11.82 -8.11
C GLU A 175 -21.28 11.80 -6.68
N ASN A 176 -21.95 11.07 -5.80
CA ASN A 176 -21.48 10.91 -4.42
C ASN A 176 -20.31 9.93 -4.36
N LEU A 177 -19.11 10.41 -4.00
CA LEU A 177 -17.88 9.64 -3.93
C LEU A 177 -17.90 8.52 -2.87
N VAL A 178 -18.84 8.58 -1.92
CA VAL A 178 -18.92 7.66 -0.79
C VAL A 178 -19.92 6.51 -1.02
N GLN A 179 -20.78 6.61 -2.03
CA GLN A 179 -21.73 5.54 -2.35
C GLN A 179 -21.06 4.49 -3.27
N SER A 180 -21.04 3.24 -2.78
CA SER A 180 -20.69 2.10 -3.63
C SER A 180 -21.76 1.93 -4.72
N HIS A 181 -21.36 1.76 -5.98
CA HIS A 181 -22.26 1.25 -7.00
C HIS A 181 -22.76 -0.16 -6.61
N ARG A 182 -24.08 -0.32 -6.68
CA ARG A 182 -24.71 -1.65 -6.73
C ARG A 182 -24.81 -2.10 -8.17
#